data_b5b7baa26d3a5c4c29c58b6dd4707604
#
_entry.id   b5b7baa26d3a5c4c29c58b6dd4707604
#
_cell.length_a   1.000
_cell.length_b   1.000
_cell.length_c   1.000
_cell.angle_alpha   90.00
_cell.angle_beta   90.00
_cell.angle_gamma   90.00
#
_symmetry.space_group_name_H-M   'P 1'
#
loop_
_entity.id
_entity.type
_entity.pdbx_description
1 polymer ?
#
loop_
_entity_poly.entity_id
_entity_poly.type
_entity_poly.pdbx_seq_one_letter_code
_entity_poly.pdbx_strand_id
1 'polypeptide(L)'
;IGIDEAQFFDNGLIDVCVSLANMGIRVIIAGLDMDFKGKPFGPIPGLMAVADHITKVHAICMRCGDVAQFSHRLSAADKLVLLGEKDEYEPLCRSCFTKATR
;
A
#
# COMPACT_ATOMS: atom_id res chain seq x y z
N ILE A 1 -4.90 14.31 13.17
CA ILE A 1 -4.98 12.86 13.35
C ILE A 1 -4.13 12.19 12.30
N GLY A 2 -3.23 11.31 12.73
CA GLY A 2 -2.42 10.49 11.85
C GLY A 2 -2.86 9.05 11.90
N ILE A 3 -2.98 8.41 10.74
CA ILE A 3 -3.34 7.00 10.62
C ILE A 3 -2.28 6.32 9.77
N ASP A 4 -1.59 5.36 10.35
CA ASP A 4 -0.56 4.58 9.65
C ASP A 4 -1.10 3.18 9.35
N GLU A 5 -0.48 2.51 8.39
CA GLU A 5 -0.87 1.15 7.97
C GLU A 5 -2.36 1.06 7.62
N ALA A 6 -2.85 2.07 6.92
CA ALA A 6 -4.30 2.22 6.68
C ALA A 6 -4.87 1.10 5.80
N GLN A 7 -4.04 0.40 5.03
CA GLN A 7 -4.47 -0.70 4.19
C GLN A 7 -5.09 -1.86 4.98
N PHE A 8 -4.81 -1.95 6.27
CA PHE A 8 -5.34 -3.01 7.13
C PHE A 8 -6.68 -2.67 7.77
N PHE A 9 -7.18 -1.46 7.59
CA PHE A 9 -8.50 -1.07 8.06
C PHE A 9 -9.57 -1.54 7.08
N ASP A 10 -10.83 -1.58 7.55
CA ASP A 10 -11.95 -1.85 6.65
C ASP A 10 -12.41 -0.57 5.93
N ASN A 11 -13.38 -0.72 5.02
CA ASN A 11 -13.88 0.40 4.23
C ASN A 11 -14.63 1.46 5.05
N GLY A 12 -15.01 1.14 6.28
CA GLY A 12 -15.61 2.13 7.19
C GLY A 12 -14.68 3.28 7.53
N LEU A 13 -13.38 3.08 7.38
CA LEU A 13 -12.39 4.14 7.60
C LEU A 13 -12.61 5.33 6.65
N ILE A 14 -13.07 5.09 5.43
CA ILE A 14 -13.30 6.14 4.44
C ILE A 14 -14.31 7.17 4.97
N ASP A 15 -15.45 6.71 5.45
CA ASP A 15 -16.50 7.59 5.98
C ASP A 15 -16.04 8.32 7.24
N VAL A 16 -15.29 7.65 8.10
CA VAL A 16 -14.72 8.28 9.31
C VAL A 16 -13.79 9.41 8.93
N CYS A 17 -12.90 9.20 7.98
CA CYS A 17 -11.97 10.23 7.54
C CYS A 17 -12.66 11.42 6.88
N VAL A 18 -13.68 11.17 6.07
CA VAL A 18 -14.48 12.22 5.46
C VAL A 18 -15.18 13.04 6.54
N SER A 19 -15.79 12.39 7.52
CA SER A 19 -16.46 13.07 8.63
C SER A 19 -15.51 13.96 9.43
N LEU A 20 -14.32 13.44 9.74
CA LEU A 20 -13.30 14.22 10.48
C LEU A 20 -12.84 15.43 9.66
N ALA A 21 -12.57 15.24 8.39
CA ALA A 21 -12.16 16.34 7.51
C ALA A 21 -13.24 17.41 7.40
N ASN A 22 -14.50 16.99 7.29
CA ASN A 22 -15.64 17.91 7.23
C ASN A 22 -15.81 18.71 8.53
N MET A 23 -15.31 18.21 9.64
CA MET A 23 -15.28 18.92 10.92
C MET A 23 -14.09 19.88 11.05
N GLY A 24 -13.27 20.03 10.01
CA GLY A 24 -12.08 20.87 10.02
C GLY A 24 -10.86 20.21 10.68
N ILE A 25 -10.90 18.90 10.91
CA ILE A 25 -9.79 18.18 11.51
C ILE A 25 -8.83 17.74 10.39
N ARG A 26 -7.56 18.02 10.57
CA ARG A 26 -6.51 17.53 9.64
C ARG A 26 -6.31 16.03 9.82
N VAL A 27 -6.48 15.28 8.73
CA VAL A 27 -6.30 13.83 8.72
C VAL A 27 -5.14 13.50 7.77
N ILE A 28 -4.13 12.82 8.28
CA ILE A 28 -2.97 12.39 7.50
C ILE A 28 -2.97 10.86 7.51
N ILE A 29 -3.00 10.26 6.33
CA ILE A 29 -3.11 8.82 6.17
C ILE A 29 -1.90 8.31 5.42
N ALA A 30 -1.27 7.28 5.95
CA ALA A 30 -0.20 6.56 5.28
C ALA A 30 -0.60 5.10 5.11
N GLY A 31 -0.24 4.51 3.99
CA GLY A 31 -0.53 3.12 3.73
C GLY A 31 -0.05 2.67 2.37
N LEU A 32 -0.10 1.38 2.14
CA LEU A 32 0.24 0.77 0.87
C LEU A 32 -0.97 0.81 -0.06
N ASP A 33 -0.78 1.26 -1.27
CA ASP A 33 -1.86 1.31 -2.27
C ASP A 33 -2.12 -0.03 -2.93
N MET A 34 -1.11 -0.90 -3.01
CA MET A 34 -1.22 -2.23 -3.60
C MET A 34 -0.66 -3.29 -2.67
N ASP A 35 -1.27 -4.49 -2.73
CA ASP A 35 -0.72 -5.65 -2.04
C ASP A 35 0.42 -6.30 -2.85
N PHE A 36 0.98 -7.42 -2.34
CA PHE A 36 2.10 -8.09 -3.00
C PHE A 36 1.73 -8.70 -4.36
N LYS A 37 0.45 -8.80 -4.69
CA LYS A 37 -0.04 -9.26 -5.99
C LYS A 37 -0.26 -8.11 -6.97
N GLY A 38 0.00 -6.87 -6.55
CA GLY A 38 -0.26 -5.69 -7.37
C GLY A 38 -1.72 -5.31 -7.44
N LYS A 39 -2.53 -5.77 -6.51
CA LYS A 39 -3.96 -5.44 -6.44
C LYS A 39 -4.20 -4.30 -5.47
N PRO A 40 -5.23 -3.45 -5.72
CA PRO A 40 -5.60 -2.40 -4.79
C PRO A 40 -5.82 -2.95 -3.38
N PHE A 41 -5.30 -2.25 -2.38
CA PHE A 41 -5.24 -2.76 -1.02
C PHE A 41 -6.27 -2.09 -0.11
N GLY A 42 -7.23 -2.87 0.39
CA GLY A 42 -8.18 -2.45 1.42
C GLY A 42 -8.93 -1.16 1.11
N PRO A 43 -9.01 -0.22 2.06
CA PRO A 43 -9.72 1.04 1.88
C PRO A 43 -8.90 2.09 1.14
N ILE A 44 -7.64 1.82 0.77
CA ILE A 44 -6.75 2.83 0.19
C ILE A 44 -7.33 3.45 -1.10
N PRO A 45 -7.87 2.68 -2.07
CA PRO A 45 -8.45 3.30 -3.26
C PRO A 45 -9.56 4.31 -2.95
N GLY A 46 -10.44 3.98 -2.01
CA GLY A 46 -11.50 4.89 -1.58
C GLY A 46 -10.96 6.12 -0.85
N LEU A 47 -9.94 5.95 -0.02
CA LEU A 47 -9.28 7.06 0.66
C LEU A 47 -8.60 7.99 -0.34
N MET A 48 -7.96 7.43 -1.36
CA MET A 48 -7.34 8.23 -2.43
C MET A 48 -8.38 9.04 -3.19
N ALA A 49 -9.57 8.49 -3.39
CA ALA A 49 -10.65 9.19 -4.09
C ALA A 49 -11.16 10.41 -3.32
N VAL A 50 -11.21 10.34 -1.99
CA VAL A 50 -11.78 11.43 -1.16
C VAL A 50 -10.72 12.37 -0.60
N ALA A 51 -9.45 12.07 -0.77
CA ALA A 51 -8.34 12.87 -0.24
C ALA A 51 -8.23 14.21 -0.99
N ASP A 52 -7.93 15.27 -0.26
CA ASP A 52 -7.64 16.58 -0.87
C ASP A 52 -6.26 16.59 -1.51
N HIS A 53 -5.31 15.88 -0.92
CA HIS A 53 -3.93 15.80 -1.41
C HIS A 53 -3.45 14.36 -1.36
N ILE A 54 -2.77 13.92 -2.41
CA ILE A 54 -2.20 12.57 -2.51
C ILE A 54 -0.75 12.67 -2.93
N THR A 55 0.10 11.94 -2.24
CA THR A 55 1.49 11.76 -2.64
C THR A 55 1.77 10.26 -2.71
N LYS A 56 2.13 9.76 -3.87
CA LYS A 56 2.60 8.39 -4.03
C LYS A 56 4.11 8.37 -3.90
N VAL A 57 4.60 7.68 -2.89
CA VAL A 57 6.04 7.54 -2.64
C VAL A 57 6.51 6.23 -3.26
N HIS A 58 7.65 6.27 -3.92
CA HIS A 58 8.20 5.11 -4.63
C HIS A 58 9.57 4.74 -4.10
N ALA A 59 9.87 3.44 -4.16
CA ALA A 59 11.22 2.94 -3.90
C ALA A 59 12.00 2.84 -5.21
N ILE A 60 13.18 2.25 -5.15
CA ILE A 60 14.01 1.97 -6.32
C ILE A 60 13.95 0.46 -6.58
N CYS A 61 13.70 0.08 -7.82
CA CYS A 61 13.64 -1.33 -8.22
C CYS A 61 14.97 -2.03 -7.92
N MET A 62 14.89 -3.12 -7.18
CA MET A 62 16.08 -3.86 -6.77
C MET A 62 16.76 -4.61 -7.91
N ARG A 63 16.10 -4.76 -9.04
CA ARG A 63 16.65 -5.51 -10.19
C ARG A 63 17.19 -4.64 -11.29
N CYS A 64 16.51 -3.53 -11.62
CA CYS A 64 16.92 -2.68 -12.75
C CYS A 64 17.25 -1.24 -12.36
N GLY A 65 16.98 -0.80 -11.12
CA GLY A 65 17.28 0.55 -10.66
C GLY A 65 16.26 1.62 -11.06
N ASP A 66 15.19 1.26 -11.74
CA ASP A 66 14.10 2.17 -12.06
C ASP A 66 13.21 2.44 -10.83
N VAL A 67 12.29 3.37 -10.97
CA VAL A 67 11.30 3.66 -9.92
C VAL A 67 10.41 2.43 -9.73
N ALA A 68 10.26 2.00 -8.48
CA ALA A 68 9.50 0.81 -8.14
C ALA A 68 8.12 1.17 -7.59
N GLN A 69 7.08 0.50 -8.09
CA GLN A 69 5.71 0.65 -7.67
C GLN A 69 5.17 -0.60 -6.94
N PHE A 70 5.85 -1.72 -7.06
CA PHE A 70 5.36 -3.01 -6.57
C PHE A 70 6.21 -3.53 -5.42
N SER A 71 5.56 -4.20 -4.47
CA SER A 71 6.23 -4.89 -3.37
C SER A 71 6.15 -6.39 -3.66
N HIS A 72 7.21 -6.93 -4.25
CA HIS A 72 7.26 -8.36 -4.59
C HIS A 72 7.62 -9.18 -3.36
N ARG A 73 6.79 -10.16 -3.06
CA ARG A 73 7.02 -11.07 -1.93
C ARG A 73 7.99 -12.16 -2.34
N LEU A 74 9.08 -12.28 -1.60
CA LEU A 74 10.14 -13.24 -1.91
C LEU A 74 9.82 -14.64 -1.42
N SER A 75 8.95 -14.77 -0.42
CA SER A 75 8.58 -16.06 0.13
C SER A 75 7.54 -16.74 -0.76
N ALA A 76 7.74 -18.02 -1.05
CA ALA A 76 6.82 -18.84 -1.84
C ALA A 76 5.57 -19.26 -1.05
N ALA A 77 5.48 -18.91 0.23
CA ALA A 77 4.36 -19.32 1.06
C ALA A 77 3.19 -18.37 0.87
N ASP A 78 2.01 -18.93 0.55
CA ASP A 78 0.74 -18.20 0.46
C ASP A 78 0.21 -17.75 1.84
N LYS A 79 0.99 -17.88 2.88
CA LYS A 79 0.58 -17.49 4.23
C LYS A 79 0.70 -15.99 4.39
N LEU A 80 -0.39 -15.36 4.78
CA LEU A 80 -0.44 -13.93 5.07
C LEU A 80 0.47 -13.54 6.25
N VAL A 81 0.70 -14.45 7.17
CA VAL A 81 1.57 -14.24 8.32
C VAL A 81 2.42 -15.47 8.55
N LEU A 82 3.71 -15.33 8.45
CA LEU A 82 4.66 -16.34 8.92
C LEU A 82 5.00 -16.00 10.36
N LEU A 83 4.51 -16.80 11.29
CA LEU A 83 4.79 -16.62 12.71
C LEU A 83 6.29 -16.70 12.98
N GLY A 84 6.86 -15.62 13.51
CA GLY A 84 8.26 -15.54 13.89
C GLY A 84 9.25 -15.28 12.75
N GLU A 85 8.77 -15.15 11.51
CA GLU A 85 9.60 -14.80 10.38
C GLU A 85 9.18 -13.47 9.78
N LYS A 86 10.18 -12.68 9.37
CA LYS A 86 9.90 -11.46 8.63
C LYS A 86 9.52 -11.82 7.20
N ASP A 87 8.37 -11.33 6.75
CA ASP A 87 8.05 -11.35 5.34
C ASP A 87 9.10 -10.53 4.61
N GLU A 88 9.78 -11.15 3.68
CA GLU A 88 10.76 -10.47 2.85
C GLU A 88 10.08 -9.97 1.59
N TYR A 89 10.27 -8.69 1.30
CA TYR A 89 9.77 -8.04 0.11
C TYR A 89 10.91 -7.37 -0.63
N GLU A 90 10.81 -7.32 -1.95
CA GLU A 90 11.69 -6.49 -2.74
C GLU A 90 10.85 -5.49 -3.56
N PRO A 91 11.25 -4.22 -3.62
CA PRO A 91 10.58 -3.27 -4.50
C PRO A 91 10.96 -3.54 -5.95
N LEU A 92 9.97 -3.63 -6.82
CA LEU A 92 10.15 -3.87 -8.25
C LEU A 92 9.37 -2.86 -9.09
N CYS A 93 9.93 -2.49 -10.23
CA CYS A 93 9.19 -1.75 -11.24
C CYS A 93 8.19 -2.70 -11.94
N ARG A 94 7.31 -2.14 -12.76
CA ARG A 94 6.27 -2.92 -13.44
C ARG A 94 6.86 -4.04 -14.30
N SER A 95 7.88 -3.74 -15.07
CA SER A 95 8.51 -4.71 -15.96
C SER A 95 9.13 -5.88 -15.18
N CYS A 96 9.91 -5.57 -14.14
CA CYS A 96 10.54 -6.61 -13.32
C CYS A 96 9.52 -7.41 -12.52
N PHE A 97 8.47 -6.76 -12.02
CA PHE A 97 7.39 -7.43 -11.28
C PHE A 97 6.64 -8.39 -12.19
N THR A 98 6.32 -7.99 -13.42
CA THR A 98 5.63 -8.84 -14.39
C THR A 98 6.46 -10.08 -14.71
N LYS A 99 7.76 -9.93 -14.88
CA LYS A 99 8.66 -11.07 -15.12
C LYS A 99 8.74 -12.00 -13.92
N ALA A 100 8.78 -11.45 -12.72
CA ALA A 100 8.90 -12.23 -11.49
C ALA A 100 7.63 -13.01 -11.15
N THR A 101 6.48 -12.56 -11.62
CA THR A 101 5.17 -13.14 -11.26
C THR A 101 4.52 -13.95 -12.38
N ARG A 102 5.25 -14.17 -13.46
CA ARG A 102 4.79 -15.04 -14.55
C ARG A 102 4.67 -16.50 -14.12
#